data_6178181da75231455e6825f3c904de05
#
_entry.id   6178181da75231455e6825f3c904de05
#
_cell.length_a   1.000
_cell.length_b   1.000
_cell.length_c   1.000
_cell.angle_alpha   90.00
_cell.angle_beta   90.00
_cell.angle_gamma   90.00
#
_symmetry.space_group_name_H-M   'P 1'
#
loop_
_entity.id
_entity.type
_entity.pdbx_description
1 polymer ?
#
loop_
_entity_poly.entity_id
_entity_poly.type
_entity_poly.pdbx_seq_one_letter_code
_entity_poly.pdbx_strand_id
1 'polypeptide(L)'
;MKAKELLKRNPVYEALYPQMIAYQYAYLGGYPFKTFVRKKRPSEDSNLYRDLIENTVAQPICRYVVDTINDVVFEPGIKRDLKFATPQGVAIEPNNIEWSQLMLLDADLQNRSMDAFMENVGDLTSIYGHCWIFVDMPREDEGNLGRPYVVAINPLQVHDWEFDFYGGAPILKYVKVLENETSDCYYYKCYHLGDEKTPSYWISYEVEKDEPLENEARILGQGFYPAGMSIPGFIAYGRRDPRRTDVGISDIDSASDAMREYYKLECEAYSSIQFAKTIIRADKGISVPAQAGAIVRAMTGQIETIPVDTGDVTKIMEKQKELLDQIENLTGLGGLRMSRHNIQSGIAIIEERKTLHRLAKAKARLMEVAEELIFTYAARFMDMRWAGEVNYATDYEAHDTNYRIAVYKESKALVPENSIVDAIITKDIIRILAPDESVGQYEQAYIETIQDPTVKELMTQENEQVLSRDLGSQIPSEQEEEEYEGEEGSAYAGDLDSVTASDGPGVPIINTGPSYETEQAIAVQLNHMNAGR
;
A
#
# COMPACT_ATOMS: atom_id res chain seq x y z
N MET A 1 -4.50 -28.59 18.72
CA MET A 1 -5.50 -28.17 17.70
C MET A 1 -5.55 -29.24 16.62
N LYS A 2 -6.73 -29.58 16.11
CA LYS A 2 -6.86 -30.58 15.04
C LYS A 2 -6.44 -30.00 13.69
N ALA A 3 -5.91 -30.83 12.80
CA ALA A 3 -5.53 -30.46 11.44
C ALA A 3 -6.69 -29.76 10.69
N LYS A 4 -7.93 -30.25 10.84
CA LYS A 4 -9.13 -29.63 10.27
C LYS A 4 -9.34 -28.17 10.68
N GLU A 5 -9.04 -27.81 11.92
CA GLU A 5 -9.20 -26.43 12.43
C GLU A 5 -8.09 -25.51 11.89
N LEU A 6 -6.88 -26.06 11.75
CA LEU A 6 -5.76 -25.32 11.18
C LEU A 6 -5.92 -25.08 9.67
N LEU A 7 -6.50 -26.03 8.94
CA LEU A 7 -6.74 -25.88 7.50
C LEU A 7 -7.97 -25.02 7.18
N LYS A 8 -8.89 -24.82 8.17
CA LYS A 8 -10.04 -23.93 7.97
C LYS A 8 -9.57 -22.49 7.78
N ARG A 9 -10.12 -21.81 6.79
CA ARG A 9 -9.85 -20.40 6.49
C ARG A 9 -11.00 -19.52 6.93
N ASN A 10 -10.68 -18.25 7.18
CA ASN A 10 -11.69 -17.22 7.46
C ASN A 10 -12.56 -17.00 6.21
N PRO A 11 -13.89 -16.95 6.33
CA PRO A 11 -14.76 -16.71 5.17
C PRO A 11 -14.47 -15.41 4.43
N VAL A 12 -14.00 -14.40 5.15
CA VAL A 12 -13.57 -13.12 4.57
C VAL A 12 -12.32 -13.29 3.71
N TYR A 13 -11.35 -14.05 4.21
CA TYR A 13 -10.15 -14.40 3.45
C TYR A 13 -10.51 -15.13 2.16
N GLU A 14 -11.36 -16.16 2.24
CA GLU A 14 -11.78 -16.94 1.07
C GLU A 14 -12.47 -16.05 0.01
N ALA A 15 -13.32 -15.13 0.45
CA ALA A 15 -14.00 -14.20 -0.45
C ALA A 15 -13.03 -13.22 -1.14
N LEU A 16 -11.96 -12.79 -0.46
CA LEU A 16 -10.99 -11.82 -0.98
C LEU A 16 -9.79 -12.47 -1.69
N TYR A 17 -9.54 -13.73 -1.44
CA TYR A 17 -8.37 -14.45 -1.96
C TYR A 17 -8.20 -14.34 -3.48
N PRO A 18 -9.24 -14.56 -4.33
CA PRO A 18 -9.09 -14.44 -5.77
C PRO A 18 -8.69 -13.03 -6.22
N GLN A 19 -9.17 -12.01 -5.52
CA GLN A 19 -8.86 -10.62 -5.79
C GLN A 19 -7.43 -10.28 -5.36
N MET A 20 -7.02 -10.69 -4.18
CA MET A 20 -5.65 -10.49 -3.69
C MET A 20 -4.61 -11.16 -4.58
N ILE A 21 -4.89 -12.37 -5.09
CA ILE A 21 -4.05 -13.06 -6.08
C ILE A 21 -3.97 -12.27 -7.39
N ALA A 22 -5.09 -11.70 -7.85
CA ALA A 22 -5.11 -10.87 -9.05
C ALA A 22 -4.24 -9.61 -8.89
N TYR A 23 -4.29 -8.96 -7.72
CA TYR A 23 -3.42 -7.83 -7.39
C TYR A 23 -1.95 -8.21 -7.38
N GLN A 24 -1.62 -9.34 -6.75
CA GLN A 24 -0.24 -9.83 -6.72
C GLN A 24 0.33 -10.01 -8.13
N TYR A 25 -0.41 -10.71 -9.01
CA TYR A 25 0.04 -10.90 -10.38
C TYR A 25 0.10 -9.59 -11.17
N ALA A 26 -0.85 -8.68 -10.98
CA ALA A 26 -0.87 -7.37 -11.62
C ALA A 26 0.35 -6.52 -11.21
N TYR A 27 0.74 -6.57 -9.94
CA TYR A 27 1.95 -5.89 -9.46
C TYR A 27 3.23 -6.56 -9.96
N LEU A 28 3.34 -7.88 -9.88
CA LEU A 28 4.51 -8.62 -10.35
C LEU A 28 4.77 -8.42 -11.85
N GLY A 29 3.69 -8.36 -12.65
CA GLY A 29 3.80 -8.23 -14.10
C GLY A 29 4.50 -9.42 -14.76
N GLY A 30 5.07 -9.21 -15.95
CA GLY A 30 5.89 -10.20 -16.65
C GLY A 30 5.20 -11.52 -16.96
N TYR A 31 5.97 -12.61 -17.01
CA TYR A 31 5.47 -13.94 -17.38
C TYR A 31 4.36 -14.48 -16.42
N PRO A 32 4.49 -14.34 -15.09
CA PRO A 32 3.44 -14.77 -14.17
C PRO A 32 2.07 -14.11 -14.44
N PHE A 33 2.07 -12.80 -14.68
CA PHE A 33 0.85 -12.07 -15.02
C PHE A 33 0.27 -12.51 -16.37
N LYS A 34 1.13 -12.67 -17.39
CA LYS A 34 0.71 -13.11 -18.72
C LYS A 34 -0.04 -14.45 -18.68
N THR A 35 0.52 -15.43 -17.98
CA THR A 35 -0.07 -16.77 -17.84
C THR A 35 -1.30 -16.79 -16.93
N PHE A 36 -1.35 -15.93 -15.93
CA PHE A 36 -2.53 -15.74 -15.08
C PHE A 36 -3.73 -15.21 -15.87
N VAL A 37 -3.53 -14.17 -16.70
CA VAL A 37 -4.60 -13.52 -17.47
C VAL A 37 -5.00 -14.33 -18.70
N ARG A 38 -4.03 -14.86 -19.44
CA ARG A 38 -4.24 -15.61 -20.68
C ARG A 38 -3.91 -17.08 -20.47
N LYS A 39 -4.92 -17.83 -20.06
CA LYS A 39 -4.81 -19.30 -19.94
C LYS A 39 -4.89 -19.95 -21.31
N LYS A 40 -4.12 -21.03 -21.52
CA LYS A 40 -4.18 -21.83 -22.74
C LYS A 40 -5.58 -22.46 -22.88
N ARG A 41 -6.21 -22.30 -24.05
CA ARG A 41 -7.49 -22.96 -24.35
C ARG A 41 -7.26 -24.45 -24.67
N PRO A 42 -8.20 -25.35 -24.34
CA PRO A 42 -8.02 -26.79 -24.60
C PRO A 42 -7.74 -27.15 -26.06
N SER A 43 -8.34 -26.39 -27.01
CA SER A 43 -8.20 -26.59 -28.46
C SER A 43 -7.04 -25.80 -29.08
N GLU A 44 -6.27 -25.04 -28.29
CA GLU A 44 -5.21 -24.17 -28.77
C GLU A 44 -3.89 -24.96 -28.92
N ASP A 45 -3.20 -24.74 -30.04
CA ASP A 45 -1.88 -25.32 -30.26
C ASP A 45 -0.89 -24.78 -29.24
N SER A 46 -0.07 -25.65 -28.67
CA SER A 46 0.89 -25.29 -27.62
C SER A 46 2.00 -24.35 -28.08
N ASN A 47 2.40 -24.46 -29.36
CA ASN A 47 3.45 -23.60 -29.92
C ASN A 47 2.89 -22.19 -30.19
N LEU A 48 1.66 -22.11 -30.73
CA LEU A 48 1.01 -20.81 -30.93
C LEU A 48 0.75 -20.09 -29.61
N TYR A 49 0.30 -20.82 -28.57
CA TYR A 49 0.13 -20.24 -27.25
C TYR A 49 1.45 -19.73 -26.66
N ARG A 50 2.52 -20.53 -26.76
CA ARG A 50 3.84 -20.13 -26.29
C ARG A 50 4.35 -18.90 -27.04
N ASP A 51 4.24 -18.89 -28.36
CA ASP A 51 4.63 -17.76 -29.21
C ASP A 51 3.85 -16.48 -28.83
N LEU A 52 2.54 -16.60 -28.57
CA LEU A 52 1.71 -15.50 -28.09
C LEU A 52 2.22 -14.92 -26.76
N ILE A 53 2.48 -15.79 -25.75
CA ILE A 53 2.92 -15.35 -24.42
C ILE A 53 4.33 -14.74 -24.47
N GLU A 54 5.24 -15.31 -25.27
CA GLU A 54 6.61 -14.81 -25.40
C GLU A 54 6.68 -13.45 -26.10
N ASN A 55 5.87 -13.23 -27.14
CA ASN A 55 5.98 -12.05 -27.99
C ASN A 55 5.02 -10.90 -27.63
N THR A 56 4.00 -11.13 -26.78
CA THR A 56 3.16 -10.03 -26.26
C THR A 56 3.83 -9.30 -25.12
N VAL A 57 3.53 -8.01 -24.95
CA VAL A 57 4.08 -7.18 -23.89
C VAL A 57 3.04 -6.95 -22.80
N ALA A 58 3.38 -7.30 -21.56
CA ALA A 58 2.59 -6.93 -20.38
C ALA A 58 3.23 -5.72 -19.71
N GLN A 59 2.65 -4.54 -19.88
CA GLN A 59 3.14 -3.33 -19.23
C GLN A 59 2.87 -3.41 -17.72
N PRO A 60 3.85 -3.07 -16.85
CA PRO A 60 3.73 -3.18 -15.40
C PRO A 60 2.98 -1.95 -14.81
N ILE A 61 1.78 -1.66 -15.29
CA ILE A 61 1.01 -0.47 -14.94
C ILE A 61 0.73 -0.40 -13.44
N CYS A 62 0.29 -1.51 -12.85
CA CYS A 62 -0.02 -1.56 -11.42
C CYS A 62 1.21 -1.35 -10.54
N ARG A 63 2.39 -1.84 -10.95
CA ARG A 63 3.64 -1.55 -10.25
C ARG A 63 3.94 -0.06 -10.30
N TYR A 64 3.84 0.55 -11.45
CA TYR A 64 4.08 1.99 -11.60
C TYR A 64 3.15 2.83 -10.71
N VAL A 65 1.87 2.41 -10.57
CA VAL A 65 0.92 3.08 -9.65
C VAL A 65 1.40 2.99 -8.20
N VAL A 66 1.78 1.79 -7.75
CA VAL A 66 2.25 1.54 -6.38
C VAL A 66 3.52 2.35 -6.09
N ASP A 67 4.54 2.21 -6.96
CA ASP A 67 5.83 2.86 -6.81
C ASP A 67 5.64 4.39 -6.75
N THR A 68 4.85 4.96 -7.66
CA THR A 68 4.60 6.41 -7.68
C THR A 68 3.92 6.94 -6.42
N ILE A 69 2.94 6.24 -5.88
CA ILE A 69 2.25 6.67 -4.65
C ILE A 69 3.22 6.58 -3.46
N ASN A 70 3.99 5.51 -3.38
CA ASN A 70 4.92 5.29 -2.28
C ASN A 70 6.14 6.23 -2.35
N ASP A 71 6.69 6.47 -3.54
CA ASP A 71 7.75 7.46 -3.72
C ASP A 71 7.34 8.82 -3.14
N VAL A 72 6.13 9.30 -3.45
CA VAL A 72 5.63 10.57 -2.89
C VAL A 72 5.50 10.52 -1.37
N VAL A 73 5.07 9.39 -0.78
CA VAL A 73 4.91 9.25 0.68
C VAL A 73 6.25 9.25 1.41
N PHE A 74 7.26 8.57 0.87
CA PHE A 74 8.51 8.29 1.59
C PHE A 74 9.68 9.20 1.17
N GLU A 75 9.66 9.82 -0.04
CA GLU A 75 10.71 10.72 -0.53
C GLU A 75 11.09 11.84 0.45
N PRO A 76 10.13 12.50 1.15
CA PRO A 76 10.46 13.59 2.06
C PRO A 76 11.19 13.17 3.33
N GLY A 77 11.29 11.86 3.59
CA GLY A 77 11.84 11.30 4.83
C GLY A 77 10.85 11.35 6.01
N ILE A 78 11.15 10.57 7.03
CA ILE A 78 10.29 10.41 8.21
C ILE A 78 11.00 11.01 9.42
N LYS A 79 10.34 11.93 10.12
CA LYS A 79 10.85 12.54 11.36
C LYS A 79 10.34 11.76 12.56
N ARG A 80 11.27 11.30 13.41
CA ARG A 80 10.97 10.50 14.60
C ARG A 80 11.55 11.16 15.83
N ASP A 81 10.67 11.48 16.77
CA ASP A 81 11.06 11.94 18.11
C ASP A 81 10.91 10.76 19.08
N LEU A 82 12.01 10.04 19.29
CA LEU A 82 12.01 8.82 20.11
C LEU A 82 12.06 9.17 21.60
N LYS A 83 10.89 9.16 22.24
CA LYS A 83 10.73 9.36 23.69
C LYS A 83 10.04 8.18 24.32
N PHE A 84 10.55 7.74 25.45
CA PHE A 84 9.98 6.66 26.23
C PHE A 84 9.84 7.06 27.68
N ALA A 85 8.87 6.47 28.35
CA ALA A 85 8.62 6.68 29.76
C ALA A 85 8.53 5.33 30.50
N THR A 86 8.77 5.33 31.80
CA THR A 86 8.47 4.18 32.63
C THR A 86 6.96 3.92 32.64
N PRO A 87 6.48 2.73 33.07
CA PRO A 87 5.04 2.48 33.23
C PRO A 87 4.33 3.49 34.12
N GLN A 88 5.07 4.13 35.05
CA GLN A 88 4.58 5.19 35.94
C GLN A 88 4.58 6.60 35.30
N GLY A 89 5.05 6.73 34.06
CA GLY A 89 5.05 7.99 33.32
C GLY A 89 6.28 8.88 33.51
N VAL A 90 7.35 8.38 34.13
CA VAL A 90 8.61 9.12 34.25
C VAL A 90 9.42 8.97 32.95
N ALA A 91 9.85 10.09 32.37
CA ALA A 91 10.67 10.10 31.16
C ALA A 91 11.97 9.33 31.35
N ILE A 92 12.39 8.59 30.34
CA ILE A 92 13.62 7.80 30.35
C ILE A 92 14.70 8.57 29.58
N GLU A 93 15.89 8.63 30.15
CA GLU A 93 17.04 9.29 29.54
C GLU A 93 17.43 8.62 28.21
N PRO A 94 17.84 9.38 27.17
CA PRO A 94 18.18 8.86 25.84
C PRO A 94 19.21 7.73 25.84
N ASN A 95 20.16 7.73 26.78
CA ASN A 95 21.20 6.71 26.89
C ASN A 95 20.67 5.32 27.29
N ASN A 96 19.44 5.23 27.80
CA ASN A 96 18.80 3.98 28.21
C ASN A 96 17.86 3.40 27.16
N ILE A 97 17.83 3.99 25.96
CA ILE A 97 16.96 3.58 24.86
C ILE A 97 17.74 3.20 23.59
N GLU A 98 18.99 2.76 23.75
CA GLU A 98 19.88 2.35 22.64
C GLU A 98 19.22 1.31 21.72
N TRP A 99 18.40 0.41 22.27
CA TRP A 99 17.66 -0.58 21.50
C TRP A 99 16.79 0.05 20.42
N SER A 100 16.20 1.23 20.67
CA SER A 100 15.35 1.91 19.69
C SER A 100 16.16 2.47 18.51
N GLN A 101 17.35 2.95 18.75
CA GLN A 101 18.28 3.39 17.70
C GLN A 101 18.75 2.21 16.85
N LEU A 102 19.05 1.08 17.48
CA LEU A 102 19.37 -0.15 16.76
C LEU A 102 18.19 -0.66 15.93
N MET A 103 16.95 -0.49 16.42
CA MET A 103 15.74 -0.85 15.67
C MET A 103 15.51 0.06 14.46
N LEU A 104 15.93 1.33 14.51
CA LEU A 104 15.90 2.21 13.32
C LEU A 104 16.89 1.75 12.24
N LEU A 105 18.06 1.25 12.65
CA LEU A 105 19.11 0.81 11.71
C LEU A 105 18.81 -0.58 11.12
N ASP A 106 18.16 -1.44 11.89
CA ASP A 106 17.84 -2.81 11.50
C ASP A 106 16.53 -3.23 12.17
N ALA A 107 15.42 -2.97 11.50
CA ALA A 107 14.08 -3.14 12.05
C ALA A 107 13.67 -4.61 12.20
N ASP A 108 14.07 -5.48 11.28
CA ASP A 108 13.58 -6.85 11.11
C ASP A 108 14.64 -7.94 11.34
N LEU A 109 15.81 -7.57 11.87
CA LEU A 109 16.97 -8.45 12.04
C LEU A 109 17.56 -9.00 10.72
N GLN A 110 17.23 -8.35 9.58
CA GLN A 110 17.75 -8.68 8.26
C GLN A 110 18.55 -7.55 7.62
N ASN A 111 19.08 -6.62 8.45
CA ASN A 111 19.80 -5.41 8.04
C ASN A 111 18.94 -4.44 7.21
N ARG A 112 17.64 -4.38 7.46
CA ARG A 112 16.71 -3.44 6.84
C ARG A 112 16.41 -2.31 7.82
N SER A 113 16.68 -1.07 7.43
CA SER A 113 16.33 0.09 8.25
C SER A 113 14.80 0.20 8.45
N MET A 114 14.37 0.95 9.46
CA MET A 114 12.95 1.21 9.70
C MET A 114 12.31 1.90 8.49
N ASP A 115 13.01 2.79 7.79
CA ASP A 115 12.51 3.44 6.57
C ASP A 115 12.24 2.41 5.48
N ALA A 116 13.21 1.57 5.15
CA ALA A 116 13.03 0.50 4.15
C ALA A 116 11.99 -0.55 4.57
N PHE A 117 11.81 -0.77 5.88
CA PHE A 117 10.73 -1.62 6.39
C PHE A 117 9.36 -0.97 6.15
N MET A 118 9.21 0.32 6.46
CA MET A 118 7.96 1.06 6.26
C MET A 118 7.63 1.26 4.78
N GLU A 119 8.62 1.42 3.90
CA GLU A 119 8.44 1.38 2.44
C GLU A 119 7.84 0.03 1.99
N ASN A 120 8.37 -1.09 2.49
CA ASN A 120 7.79 -2.41 2.21
C ASN A 120 6.35 -2.56 2.76
N VAL A 121 6.05 -1.99 3.93
CA VAL A 121 4.67 -1.90 4.45
C VAL A 121 3.80 -1.05 3.51
N GLY A 122 4.34 0.06 3.01
CA GLY A 122 3.73 0.91 2.00
C GLY A 122 3.34 0.12 0.74
N ASP A 123 4.27 -0.70 0.21
CA ASP A 123 4.02 -1.55 -0.96
C ASP A 123 2.93 -2.59 -0.71
N LEU A 124 3.03 -3.34 0.39
CA LEU A 124 2.04 -4.35 0.75
C LEU A 124 0.65 -3.74 0.92
N THR A 125 0.56 -2.58 1.57
CA THR A 125 -0.71 -1.88 1.76
C THR A 125 -1.27 -1.26 0.48
N SER A 126 -0.42 -0.83 -0.47
CA SER A 126 -0.86 -0.42 -1.80
C SER A 126 -1.40 -1.59 -2.61
N ILE A 127 -0.72 -2.73 -2.57
CA ILE A 127 -1.08 -3.91 -3.36
C ILE A 127 -2.35 -4.56 -2.81
N TYR A 128 -2.42 -4.81 -1.51
CA TYR A 128 -3.51 -5.60 -0.90
C TYR A 128 -4.54 -4.74 -0.14
N GLY A 129 -4.29 -3.43 -0.01
CA GLY A 129 -5.10 -2.52 0.82
C GLY A 129 -4.69 -2.50 2.29
N HIS A 130 -4.05 -3.57 2.76
CA HIS A 130 -3.57 -3.72 4.13
C HIS A 130 -2.42 -4.73 4.20
N CYS A 131 -1.69 -4.71 5.30
CA CYS A 131 -0.79 -5.80 5.69
C CYS A 131 -0.84 -6.01 7.20
N TRP A 132 -0.32 -7.15 7.66
CA TRP A 132 -0.23 -7.45 9.07
C TRP A 132 1.20 -7.15 9.55
N ILE A 133 1.30 -6.47 10.68
CA ILE A 133 2.59 -6.19 11.32
C ILE A 133 2.58 -6.86 12.68
N PHE A 134 3.66 -7.58 12.98
CA PHE A 134 3.93 -8.18 14.28
C PHE A 134 5.23 -7.62 14.83
N VAL A 135 5.22 -7.30 16.12
CA VAL A 135 6.42 -6.98 16.88
C VAL A 135 6.74 -8.18 17.75
N ASP A 136 7.97 -8.67 17.74
CA ASP A 136 8.36 -9.85 18.51
C ASP A 136 9.77 -9.65 19.13
N MET A 137 10.16 -10.55 20.03
CA MET A 137 11.49 -10.59 20.62
C MET A 137 12.22 -11.85 20.18
N PRO A 138 13.52 -11.78 19.84
CA PRO A 138 14.32 -12.96 19.59
C PRO A 138 14.29 -13.91 20.79
N ARG A 139 14.33 -15.21 20.55
CA ARG A 139 14.45 -16.20 21.61
C ARG A 139 15.84 -16.16 22.25
N GLU A 140 15.94 -16.53 23.51
CA GLU A 140 17.22 -16.57 24.24
C GLU A 140 18.26 -17.47 23.58
N ASP A 141 17.83 -18.54 22.93
CA ASP A 141 18.65 -19.51 22.20
C ASP A 141 19.08 -19.04 20.79
N GLU A 142 18.44 -18.02 20.23
CA GLU A 142 18.76 -17.44 18.92
C GLU A 142 19.79 -16.31 18.98
N GLY A 143 20.49 -16.14 20.10
CA GLY A 143 21.44 -15.05 20.31
C GLY A 143 20.70 -13.74 20.60
N ASN A 144 20.07 -13.70 21.77
CA ASN A 144 19.27 -12.57 22.23
C ASN A 144 20.00 -11.23 22.05
N LEU A 145 19.60 -10.46 21.04
CA LEU A 145 20.12 -9.13 20.79
C LEU A 145 19.58 -8.09 21.78
N GLY A 146 18.72 -8.52 22.73
CA GLY A 146 18.14 -7.66 23.76
C GLY A 146 17.19 -6.58 23.23
N ARG A 147 16.71 -6.71 21.98
CA ARG A 147 15.82 -5.75 21.36
C ARG A 147 14.68 -6.38 20.59
N PRO A 148 13.49 -5.74 20.55
CA PRO A 148 12.40 -6.16 19.69
C PRO A 148 12.72 -5.98 18.20
N TYR A 149 12.03 -6.73 17.37
CA TYR A 149 12.07 -6.63 15.91
C TYR A 149 10.65 -6.66 15.33
N VAL A 150 10.52 -6.28 14.07
CA VAL A 150 9.23 -6.19 13.37
C VAL A 150 9.18 -7.12 12.17
N VAL A 151 7.99 -7.66 11.91
CA VAL A 151 7.73 -8.49 10.74
C VAL A 151 6.47 -8.00 10.04
N ALA A 152 6.58 -7.71 8.75
CA ALA A 152 5.43 -7.43 7.88
C ALA A 152 4.98 -8.73 7.20
N ILE A 153 3.72 -9.10 7.37
CA ILE A 153 3.15 -10.33 6.83
C ILE A 153 2.16 -9.99 5.73
N ASN A 154 2.35 -10.62 4.58
CA ASN A 154 1.45 -10.52 3.45
C ASN A 154 0.06 -11.04 3.84
N PRO A 155 -1.04 -10.34 3.51
CA PRO A 155 -2.41 -10.80 3.76
C PRO A 155 -2.73 -12.19 3.23
N LEU A 156 -2.08 -12.62 2.15
CA LEU A 156 -2.23 -13.98 1.62
C LEU A 156 -1.73 -15.09 2.56
N GLN A 157 -0.88 -14.74 3.54
CA GLN A 157 -0.37 -15.67 4.54
C GLN A 157 -1.24 -15.73 5.80
N VAL A 158 -2.15 -14.76 6.01
CA VAL A 158 -3.00 -14.71 7.20
C VAL A 158 -4.33 -15.38 6.90
N HIS A 159 -4.43 -16.65 7.28
CA HIS A 159 -5.56 -17.50 6.88
C HIS A 159 -6.79 -17.34 7.77
N ASP A 160 -6.65 -16.88 9.01
CA ASP A 160 -7.78 -16.69 9.92
C ASP A 160 -7.48 -15.66 10.99
N TRP A 161 -8.50 -14.90 11.42
CA TRP A 161 -8.38 -13.89 12.47
C TRP A 161 -9.72 -13.64 13.15
N GLU A 162 -9.66 -13.21 14.41
CA GLU A 162 -10.81 -12.81 15.21
C GLU A 162 -10.46 -11.57 16.03
N PHE A 163 -11.35 -10.57 16.01
CA PHE A 163 -11.27 -9.39 16.87
C PHE A 163 -12.33 -9.46 17.95
N ASP A 164 -11.96 -9.00 19.15
CA ASP A 164 -12.88 -8.69 20.22
C ASP A 164 -13.00 -7.17 20.39
N PHE A 165 -14.11 -6.68 20.89
CA PHE A 165 -14.35 -5.26 21.06
C PHE A 165 -14.45 -4.94 22.56
N TYR A 166 -13.37 -4.44 23.13
CA TYR A 166 -13.31 -4.00 24.50
C TYR A 166 -13.43 -2.46 24.55
N GLY A 167 -14.50 -1.96 25.17
CA GLY A 167 -14.70 -0.51 25.29
C GLY A 167 -14.82 0.24 23.95
N GLY A 168 -15.21 -0.46 22.86
CA GLY A 168 -15.35 0.11 21.52
C GLY A 168 -14.08 0.06 20.64
N ALA A 169 -12.93 -0.32 21.19
CA ALA A 169 -11.71 -0.53 20.42
C ALA A 169 -11.56 -2.00 20.01
N PRO A 170 -11.20 -2.30 18.74
CA PRO A 170 -10.93 -3.67 18.31
C PRO A 170 -9.60 -4.15 18.92
N ILE A 171 -9.63 -5.30 19.58
CA ILE A 171 -8.45 -5.99 20.10
C ILE A 171 -8.33 -7.32 19.36
N LEU A 172 -7.14 -7.63 18.86
CA LEU A 172 -6.88 -8.89 18.19
C LEU A 172 -6.95 -10.04 19.21
N LYS A 173 -7.92 -10.94 19.02
CA LYS A 173 -8.16 -12.09 19.89
C LYS A 173 -7.45 -13.35 19.41
N TYR A 174 -7.41 -13.54 18.12
CA TYR A 174 -6.80 -14.68 17.47
C TYR A 174 -6.29 -14.31 16.09
N VAL A 175 -5.16 -14.87 15.69
CA VAL A 175 -4.69 -14.80 14.31
C VAL A 175 -3.89 -16.04 13.96
N LYS A 176 -4.09 -16.56 12.76
CA LYS A 176 -3.41 -17.71 12.21
C LYS A 176 -2.68 -17.34 10.94
N VAL A 177 -1.37 -17.52 10.97
CA VAL A 177 -0.45 -17.18 9.89
C VAL A 177 0.15 -18.47 9.31
N LEU A 178 0.15 -18.60 8.00
CA LEU A 178 0.93 -19.60 7.28
C LEU A 178 2.36 -19.07 7.14
N GLU A 179 3.29 -19.57 7.96
CA GLU A 179 4.70 -19.15 7.91
C GLU A 179 5.44 -19.76 6.72
N ASN A 180 5.15 -21.03 6.42
CA ASN A 180 5.79 -21.74 5.33
C ASN A 180 4.89 -22.86 4.79
N GLU A 181 5.12 -23.21 3.53
CA GLU A 181 4.50 -24.34 2.85
C GLU A 181 5.57 -25.13 2.10
N THR A 182 5.67 -26.41 2.38
CA THR A 182 6.54 -27.36 1.65
C THR A 182 5.71 -28.30 0.78
N SER A 183 6.35 -29.20 0.04
CA SER A 183 5.65 -30.25 -0.71
C SER A 183 4.70 -31.07 0.18
N ASP A 184 5.11 -31.33 1.42
CA ASP A 184 4.50 -32.34 2.29
C ASP A 184 3.76 -31.73 3.49
N CYS A 185 4.12 -30.50 3.93
CA CYS A 185 3.63 -29.90 5.15
C CYS A 185 3.24 -28.43 5.01
N TYR A 186 2.28 -28.01 5.84
CA TYR A 186 1.98 -26.62 6.15
C TYR A 186 2.52 -26.27 7.54
N TYR A 187 3.12 -25.07 7.68
CA TYR A 187 3.63 -24.54 8.95
C TYR A 187 2.79 -23.34 9.35
N TYR A 188 2.02 -23.47 10.42
CA TYR A 188 1.16 -22.41 10.93
C TYR A 188 1.69 -21.87 12.24
N LYS A 189 1.66 -20.54 12.41
CA LYS A 189 1.82 -19.88 13.71
C LYS A 189 0.47 -19.27 14.10
N CYS A 190 -0.04 -19.67 15.26
CA CYS A 190 -1.30 -19.23 15.81
C CYS A 190 -1.05 -18.38 17.05
N TYR A 191 -1.61 -17.18 17.08
CA TYR A 191 -1.52 -16.24 18.19
C TYR A 191 -2.85 -16.18 18.91
N HIS A 192 -2.82 -16.17 20.23
CA HIS A 192 -4.00 -16.17 21.08
C HIS A 192 -3.91 -15.06 22.12
N LEU A 193 -4.98 -14.31 22.28
CA LEU A 193 -5.11 -13.34 23.36
C LEU A 193 -5.27 -14.10 24.68
N GLY A 194 -4.51 -13.67 25.68
CA GLY A 194 -4.64 -14.20 27.05
C GLY A 194 -5.87 -13.65 27.76
N ASP A 195 -6.10 -14.16 28.95
CA ASP A 195 -7.11 -13.69 29.88
C ASP A 195 -6.46 -13.11 31.16
N GLU A 196 -7.24 -12.77 32.16
CA GLU A 196 -6.73 -12.24 33.45
C GLU A 196 -5.72 -13.17 34.15
N LYS A 197 -5.70 -14.46 33.83
CA LYS A 197 -4.87 -15.47 34.48
C LYS A 197 -3.76 -15.98 33.57
N THR A 198 -3.95 -15.94 32.27
CA THR A 198 -3.05 -16.49 31.26
C THR A 198 -2.55 -15.36 30.38
N PRO A 199 -1.25 -15.13 30.24
CA PRO A 199 -0.72 -14.15 29.29
C PRO A 199 -1.05 -14.57 27.85
N SER A 200 -1.05 -13.61 26.94
CA SER A 200 -1.15 -13.88 25.50
C SER A 200 -0.01 -14.79 25.07
N TYR A 201 -0.25 -15.66 24.07
CA TYR A 201 0.72 -16.68 23.67
C TYR A 201 0.62 -17.00 22.19
N TRP A 202 1.65 -17.64 21.68
CA TRP A 202 1.67 -18.20 20.33
C TRP A 202 2.03 -19.69 20.36
N ILE A 203 1.55 -20.43 19.36
CA ILE A 203 1.88 -21.84 19.13
C ILE A 203 2.16 -22.03 17.65
N SER A 204 3.29 -22.68 17.32
CA SER A 204 3.61 -23.10 15.96
C SER A 204 3.24 -24.56 15.74
N TYR A 205 2.59 -24.85 14.62
CA TYR A 205 2.09 -26.16 14.25
C TYR A 205 2.66 -26.60 12.90
N GLU A 206 2.91 -27.88 12.77
CA GLU A 206 3.16 -28.58 11.51
C GLU A 206 1.96 -29.48 11.19
N VAL A 207 1.47 -29.38 9.96
CA VAL A 207 0.35 -30.18 9.45
C VAL A 207 0.80 -30.85 8.16
N GLU A 208 0.85 -32.19 8.14
CA GLU A 208 1.12 -32.93 6.92
C GLU A 208 -0.08 -32.83 5.95
N LYS A 209 0.19 -32.65 4.65
CA LYS A 209 -0.87 -32.48 3.63
C LYS A 209 -1.77 -33.73 3.50
N ASP A 210 -1.20 -34.88 3.72
CA ASP A 210 -1.91 -36.17 3.63
C ASP A 210 -2.45 -36.65 5.00
N GLU A 211 -2.32 -35.84 6.06
CA GLU A 211 -2.77 -36.23 7.40
C GLU A 211 -4.29 -36.24 7.51
N PRO A 212 -4.88 -37.27 8.19
CA PRO A 212 -6.30 -37.30 8.46
C PRO A 212 -6.75 -36.04 9.24
N LEU A 213 -7.80 -35.36 8.76
CA LEU A 213 -8.30 -34.10 9.30
C LEU A 213 -8.65 -34.11 10.80
N GLU A 214 -8.90 -35.29 11.36
CA GLU A 214 -9.26 -35.47 12.77
C GLU A 214 -8.05 -35.61 13.71
N ASN A 215 -6.84 -35.76 13.15
CA ASN A 215 -5.62 -35.89 13.93
C ASN A 215 -5.22 -34.54 14.56
N GLU A 216 -4.49 -34.62 15.65
CA GLU A 216 -3.89 -33.42 16.27
C GLU A 216 -2.61 -33.07 15.52
N ALA A 217 -2.49 -31.81 15.13
CA ALA A 217 -1.31 -31.26 14.48
C ALA A 217 -0.10 -31.30 15.44
N ARG A 218 1.07 -31.54 14.89
CA ARG A 218 2.32 -31.52 15.66
C ARG A 218 2.67 -30.13 16.10
N ILE A 219 2.93 -29.94 17.40
CA ILE A 219 3.43 -28.67 17.95
C ILE A 219 4.94 -28.63 17.77
N LEU A 220 5.42 -27.58 17.11
CA LEU A 220 6.85 -27.31 16.92
C LEU A 220 7.42 -26.42 18.00
N GLY A 221 6.63 -25.47 18.53
CA GLY A 221 7.03 -24.55 19.55
C GLY A 221 5.88 -23.74 20.11
N GLN A 222 6.09 -23.14 21.26
CA GLN A 222 5.15 -22.24 21.90
C GLN A 222 5.89 -21.18 22.71
N GLY A 223 5.27 -20.04 22.92
CA GLY A 223 5.83 -18.97 23.75
C GLY A 223 4.73 -18.08 24.31
N PHE A 224 5.08 -17.34 25.37
CA PHE A 224 4.19 -16.41 26.04
C PHE A 224 4.73 -15.00 25.90
N TYR A 225 3.82 -14.04 25.80
CA TYR A 225 4.13 -12.63 25.83
C TYR A 225 4.19 -12.10 27.27
N PRO A 226 4.80 -10.93 27.52
CA PRO A 226 4.80 -10.31 28.83
C PRO A 226 3.40 -10.18 29.42
N ALA A 227 3.28 -10.29 30.73
CA ALA A 227 1.99 -10.23 31.43
C ALA A 227 1.27 -8.89 31.14
N GLY A 228 -0.03 -8.97 30.84
CA GLY A 228 -0.84 -7.80 30.50
C GLY A 228 -0.63 -7.27 29.07
N MET A 229 0.18 -7.93 28.25
CA MET A 229 0.36 -7.59 26.83
C MET A 229 -0.69 -8.32 26.00
N SER A 230 -1.37 -7.59 25.11
CA SER A 230 -2.19 -8.18 24.04
C SER A 230 -1.31 -8.89 23.01
N ILE A 231 -1.91 -9.56 22.03
CA ILE A 231 -1.15 -10.03 20.87
C ILE A 231 -0.44 -8.83 20.23
N PRO A 232 0.89 -8.84 20.09
CA PRO A 232 1.66 -7.71 19.55
C PRO A 232 1.61 -7.71 18.02
N GLY A 233 0.39 -7.74 17.48
CA GLY A 233 0.11 -7.75 16.06
C GLY A 233 -1.08 -6.85 15.75
N PHE A 234 -1.05 -6.20 14.60
CA PHE A 234 -2.10 -5.30 14.15
C PHE A 234 -2.12 -5.21 12.62
N ILE A 235 -3.17 -4.60 12.09
CA ILE A 235 -3.33 -4.35 10.66
C ILE A 235 -2.89 -2.93 10.34
N ALA A 236 -1.91 -2.79 9.44
CA ALA A 236 -1.58 -1.53 8.79
C ALA A 236 -2.40 -1.38 7.50
N TYR A 237 -2.92 -0.18 7.25
CA TYR A 237 -3.79 0.10 6.10
C TYR A 237 -3.14 1.11 5.17
N GLY A 238 -3.19 0.88 3.85
CA GLY A 238 -2.95 1.92 2.85
C GLY A 238 -4.16 2.84 2.71
N ARG A 239 -5.35 2.24 2.69
CA ARG A 239 -6.64 2.92 2.66
C ARG A 239 -7.68 2.08 3.42
N ARG A 240 -8.39 2.68 4.37
CA ARG A 240 -9.44 1.98 5.15
C ARG A 240 -10.70 1.78 4.32
N ASP A 241 -11.30 0.59 4.41
CA ASP A 241 -12.68 0.36 3.94
C ASP A 241 -13.65 0.89 5.01
N PRO A 242 -14.53 1.86 4.67
CA PRO A 242 -15.49 2.41 5.64
C PRO A 242 -16.54 1.38 6.11
N ARG A 243 -16.68 0.27 5.38
CA ARG A 243 -17.65 -0.80 5.69
C ARG A 243 -17.06 -1.89 6.58
N ARG A 244 -15.73 -1.94 6.72
CA ARG A 244 -15.01 -3.04 7.36
C ARG A 244 -13.78 -2.53 8.11
N THR A 245 -13.53 -3.14 9.26
CA THR A 245 -12.38 -2.80 10.11
C THR A 245 -11.23 -3.79 10.03
N ASP A 246 -11.40 -4.88 9.30
CA ASP A 246 -10.45 -6.00 9.22
C ASP A 246 -9.70 -6.07 7.89
N VAL A 247 -10.09 -5.25 6.90
CA VAL A 247 -9.43 -5.19 5.58
C VAL A 247 -9.35 -3.75 5.08
N GLY A 248 -8.41 -3.48 4.17
CA GLY A 248 -8.26 -2.21 3.48
C GLY A 248 -8.64 -2.31 2.01
N ILE A 249 -8.64 -1.17 1.33
CA ILE A 249 -8.87 -1.05 -0.12
C ILE A 249 -7.51 -0.90 -0.80
N SER A 250 -7.23 -1.74 -1.79
CA SER A 250 -6.02 -1.66 -2.61
C SER A 250 -6.00 -0.39 -3.46
N ASP A 251 -4.82 0.22 -3.61
CA ASP A 251 -4.63 1.38 -4.49
C ASP A 251 -4.71 0.98 -5.97
N ILE A 252 -4.50 -0.31 -6.28
CA ILE A 252 -4.57 -0.87 -7.64
C ILE A 252 -5.86 -1.66 -7.92
N ASP A 253 -6.90 -1.55 -7.09
CA ASP A 253 -8.15 -2.30 -7.25
C ASP A 253 -8.72 -2.16 -8.67
N SER A 254 -9.09 -0.95 -9.05
CA SER A 254 -9.63 -0.68 -10.40
C SER A 254 -8.57 -0.74 -11.51
N ALA A 255 -7.30 -0.41 -11.20
CA ALA A 255 -6.22 -0.48 -12.17
C ALA A 255 -5.88 -1.91 -12.57
N SER A 256 -5.98 -2.88 -11.65
CA SER A 256 -5.69 -4.30 -11.94
C SER A 256 -6.65 -4.90 -12.95
N ASP A 257 -7.93 -4.55 -12.88
CA ASP A 257 -8.94 -5.01 -13.84
C ASP A 257 -8.71 -4.40 -15.23
N ALA A 258 -8.45 -3.11 -15.29
CA ALA A 258 -8.15 -2.41 -16.53
C ALA A 258 -6.83 -2.92 -17.17
N MET A 259 -5.81 -3.20 -16.37
CA MET A 259 -4.54 -3.80 -16.85
C MET A 259 -4.76 -5.20 -17.41
N ARG A 260 -5.62 -6.01 -16.78
CA ARG A 260 -5.96 -7.35 -17.31
C ARG A 260 -6.66 -7.25 -18.67
N GLU A 261 -7.58 -6.29 -18.82
CA GLU A 261 -8.29 -6.06 -20.09
C GLU A 261 -7.32 -5.52 -21.15
N TYR A 262 -6.47 -4.57 -20.80
CA TYR A 262 -5.41 -4.06 -21.67
C TYR A 262 -4.55 -5.19 -22.24
N TYR A 263 -4.09 -6.12 -21.39
CA TYR A 263 -3.27 -7.25 -21.85
C TYR A 263 -4.02 -8.24 -22.72
N LYS A 264 -5.33 -8.48 -22.48
CA LYS A 264 -6.15 -9.30 -23.41
C LYS A 264 -6.23 -8.67 -24.80
N LEU A 265 -6.43 -7.36 -24.87
CA LEU A 265 -6.43 -6.62 -26.13
C LEU A 265 -5.07 -6.68 -26.82
N GLU A 266 -3.96 -6.67 -26.08
CA GLU A 266 -2.61 -6.86 -26.61
C GLU A 266 -2.46 -8.25 -27.26
N CYS A 267 -2.97 -9.30 -26.60
CA CYS A 267 -3.00 -10.64 -27.20
C CYS A 267 -3.86 -10.72 -28.46
N GLU A 268 -4.96 -10.00 -28.51
CA GLU A 268 -5.85 -9.92 -29.68
C GLU A 268 -5.18 -9.15 -30.82
N ALA A 269 -4.56 -8.01 -30.53
CA ALA A 269 -3.81 -7.23 -31.50
C ALA A 269 -2.66 -8.06 -32.12
N TYR A 270 -1.86 -8.72 -31.27
CA TYR A 270 -0.79 -9.61 -31.74
C TYR A 270 -1.34 -10.70 -32.65
N SER A 271 -2.40 -11.40 -32.25
CA SER A 271 -3.03 -12.44 -33.06
C SER A 271 -3.53 -11.89 -34.38
N SER A 272 -4.23 -10.75 -34.37
CA SER A 272 -4.74 -10.09 -35.58
C SER A 272 -3.62 -9.71 -36.54
N ILE A 273 -2.51 -9.16 -36.03
CA ILE A 273 -1.33 -8.81 -36.83
C ILE A 273 -0.68 -10.07 -37.43
N GLN A 274 -0.59 -11.17 -36.68
CA GLN A 274 -0.04 -12.43 -37.20
C GLN A 274 -0.92 -13.04 -38.29
N PHE A 275 -2.25 -12.95 -38.14
CA PHE A 275 -3.21 -13.46 -39.11
C PHE A 275 -3.50 -12.47 -40.26
N ALA A 276 -3.19 -11.18 -40.13
CA ALA A 276 -3.31 -10.17 -41.17
C ALA A 276 -2.32 -10.36 -42.33
N LYS A 277 -1.40 -11.29 -42.19
CA LYS A 277 -0.56 -11.77 -43.30
C LYS A 277 -1.52 -12.52 -44.23
N THR A 278 -1.62 -12.02 -45.43
CA THR A 278 -2.36 -12.53 -46.59
C THR A 278 -2.86 -13.98 -46.49
N ILE A 279 -4.16 -14.21 -46.45
CA ILE A 279 -4.72 -15.55 -46.51
C ILE A 279 -4.43 -16.10 -47.92
N ILE A 280 -3.73 -17.20 -47.98
CA ILE A 280 -3.45 -17.88 -49.25
C ILE A 280 -4.50 -18.99 -49.44
N ARG A 281 -5.35 -18.82 -50.40
CA ARG A 281 -6.24 -19.88 -50.89
C ARG A 281 -5.52 -20.66 -51.98
N ALA A 282 -5.33 -21.94 -51.73
CA ALA A 282 -4.69 -22.82 -52.69
C ALA A 282 -5.60 -23.99 -53.07
N ASP A 283 -5.49 -24.50 -54.29
CA ASP A 283 -6.22 -25.67 -54.72
C ASP A 283 -5.83 -26.93 -53.93
N LYS A 284 -6.73 -27.89 -53.87
CA LYS A 284 -6.54 -29.16 -53.15
C LYS A 284 -5.28 -29.88 -53.67
N GLY A 285 -4.32 -30.11 -52.81
CA GLY A 285 -3.05 -30.79 -53.11
C GLY A 285 -1.82 -29.87 -53.14
N ILE A 286 -2.00 -28.55 -52.98
CA ILE A 286 -0.88 -27.62 -52.81
C ILE A 286 -0.55 -27.51 -51.32
N SER A 287 0.69 -27.85 -50.93
CA SER A 287 1.19 -27.64 -49.57
C SER A 287 1.71 -26.21 -49.47
N VAL A 288 1.06 -25.43 -48.58
CA VAL A 288 1.50 -24.07 -48.27
C VAL A 288 2.25 -24.11 -46.95
N PRO A 289 3.56 -23.73 -46.93
CA PRO A 289 4.28 -23.64 -45.66
C PRO A 289 3.66 -22.58 -44.74
N ALA A 290 3.48 -22.92 -43.48
CA ALA A 290 2.90 -22.02 -42.47
C ALA A 290 3.87 -20.91 -41.98
N GLN A 291 5.01 -20.70 -42.66
CA GLN A 291 6.01 -19.71 -42.22
C GLN A 291 5.84 -18.37 -42.95
N ALA A 292 5.98 -17.30 -42.23
CA ALA A 292 6.03 -15.95 -42.79
C ALA A 292 7.22 -15.80 -43.76
N GLY A 293 6.95 -15.28 -44.93
CA GLY A 293 7.97 -15.10 -45.98
C GLY A 293 8.25 -16.33 -46.84
N ALA A 294 7.53 -17.44 -46.65
CA ALA A 294 7.68 -18.61 -47.52
C ALA A 294 7.18 -18.32 -48.94
N ILE A 295 8.01 -18.68 -49.94
CA ILE A 295 7.62 -18.57 -51.33
C ILE A 295 6.85 -19.85 -51.73
N VAL A 296 5.56 -19.69 -52.05
CA VAL A 296 4.73 -20.79 -52.55
C VAL A 296 4.90 -20.87 -54.06
N ARG A 297 5.43 -21.97 -54.53
CA ARG A 297 5.50 -22.25 -55.99
C ARG A 297 4.43 -23.27 -56.35
N ALA A 298 3.40 -22.82 -57.09
CA ALA A 298 2.41 -23.72 -57.67
C ALA A 298 2.85 -24.11 -59.09
N MET A 299 2.99 -25.40 -59.34
CA MET A 299 3.27 -25.91 -60.70
C MET A 299 1.99 -26.05 -61.53
N THR A 300 0.86 -26.33 -60.89
CA THR A 300 -0.50 -26.43 -61.48
C THR A 300 -1.51 -26.06 -60.40
N GLY A 301 -2.42 -25.16 -60.74
CA GLY A 301 -3.50 -24.72 -59.83
C GLY A 301 -3.46 -23.21 -59.54
N GLN A 302 -4.56 -22.69 -59.04
CA GLN A 302 -4.72 -21.27 -58.70
C GLN A 302 -4.30 -21.02 -57.24
N ILE A 303 -3.52 -19.97 -57.05
CA ILE A 303 -3.22 -19.39 -55.71
C ILE A 303 -3.87 -18.01 -55.70
N GLU A 304 -4.73 -17.80 -54.78
CA GLU A 304 -5.41 -16.52 -54.56
C GLU A 304 -4.93 -15.95 -53.23
N THR A 305 -4.55 -14.69 -53.21
CA THR A 305 -4.20 -13.96 -52.01
C THR A 305 -5.40 -13.09 -51.60
N ILE A 306 -5.95 -13.34 -50.45
CA ILE A 306 -7.05 -12.55 -49.88
C ILE A 306 -6.46 -11.58 -48.86
N PRO A 307 -6.48 -10.27 -49.13
CA PRO A 307 -6.06 -9.29 -48.14
C PRO A 307 -6.99 -9.34 -46.93
N VAL A 308 -6.41 -9.39 -45.74
CA VAL A 308 -7.17 -9.31 -44.49
C VAL A 308 -7.26 -7.84 -44.08
N ASP A 309 -8.47 -7.40 -43.72
CA ASP A 309 -8.69 -6.06 -43.20
C ASP A 309 -8.03 -5.90 -41.82
N THR A 310 -7.17 -4.91 -41.69
CA THR A 310 -6.48 -4.57 -40.44
C THR A 310 -7.19 -3.47 -39.65
N GLY A 311 -8.36 -3.05 -40.07
CA GLY A 311 -9.15 -2.00 -39.42
C GLY A 311 -9.48 -2.31 -37.95
N ASP A 312 -9.58 -3.59 -37.60
CA ASP A 312 -9.82 -4.01 -36.22
C ASP A 312 -8.63 -3.73 -35.28
N VAL A 313 -7.39 -3.79 -35.79
CA VAL A 313 -6.19 -3.48 -34.99
C VAL A 313 -6.19 -2.02 -34.52
N THR A 314 -6.64 -1.09 -35.39
CA THR A 314 -6.74 0.32 -35.04
C THR A 314 -7.75 0.53 -33.89
N LYS A 315 -8.90 -0.13 -33.94
CA LYS A 315 -9.92 -0.07 -32.88
C LYS A 315 -9.41 -0.65 -31.55
N ILE A 316 -8.63 -1.74 -31.61
CA ILE A 316 -7.99 -2.33 -30.44
C ILE A 316 -7.02 -1.32 -29.79
N MET A 317 -6.17 -0.67 -30.60
CA MET A 317 -5.22 0.35 -30.11
C MET A 317 -5.93 1.57 -29.53
N GLU A 318 -7.03 2.02 -30.13
CA GLU A 318 -7.88 3.08 -29.57
C GLU A 318 -8.45 2.68 -28.21
N LYS A 319 -8.96 1.45 -28.09
CA LYS A 319 -9.49 0.92 -26.83
C LYS A 319 -8.40 0.77 -25.76
N GLN A 320 -7.20 0.32 -26.11
CA GLN A 320 -6.06 0.28 -25.20
C GLN A 320 -5.72 1.67 -24.67
N LYS A 321 -5.74 2.70 -25.54
CA LYS A 321 -5.51 4.08 -25.12
C LYS A 321 -6.59 4.58 -24.15
N GLU A 322 -7.88 4.30 -24.44
CA GLU A 322 -8.96 4.62 -23.52
C GLU A 322 -8.78 3.97 -22.14
N LEU A 323 -8.32 2.70 -22.10
CA LEU A 323 -8.05 2.02 -20.83
C LEU A 323 -6.89 2.66 -20.03
N LEU A 324 -5.84 3.10 -20.71
CA LEU A 324 -4.75 3.84 -20.05
C LEU A 324 -5.25 5.17 -19.49
N ASP A 325 -6.03 5.93 -20.27
CA ASP A 325 -6.63 7.19 -19.80
C ASP A 325 -7.59 6.94 -18.60
N GLN A 326 -8.32 5.82 -18.58
CA GLN A 326 -9.15 5.42 -17.44
C GLN A 326 -8.31 5.10 -16.20
N ILE A 327 -7.20 4.36 -16.33
CA ILE A 327 -6.30 4.02 -15.22
C ILE A 327 -5.73 5.31 -14.64
N GLU A 328 -5.21 6.22 -15.46
CA GLU A 328 -4.68 7.52 -15.02
C GLU A 328 -5.72 8.31 -14.21
N ASN A 329 -6.97 8.35 -14.67
CA ASN A 329 -8.04 9.05 -13.97
C ASN A 329 -8.45 8.38 -12.65
N LEU A 330 -8.55 7.04 -12.62
CA LEU A 330 -8.99 6.28 -11.43
C LEU A 330 -7.93 6.26 -10.32
N THR A 331 -6.67 6.22 -10.69
CA THR A 331 -5.54 6.20 -9.73
C THR A 331 -5.10 7.59 -9.29
N GLY A 332 -5.62 8.64 -9.92
CA GLY A 332 -5.20 10.02 -9.64
C GLY A 332 -3.80 10.36 -10.18
N LEU A 333 -3.27 9.52 -11.08
CA LEU A 333 -1.97 9.70 -11.71
C LEU A 333 -2.01 10.48 -13.03
N GLY A 334 -3.12 11.13 -13.35
CA GLY A 334 -3.35 11.83 -14.62
C GLY A 334 -2.29 12.86 -15.01
N GLY A 335 -1.53 13.35 -14.05
CA GLY A 335 -0.41 14.27 -14.28
C GLY A 335 0.91 13.61 -14.67
N LEU A 336 1.05 12.29 -14.50
CA LEU A 336 2.32 11.58 -14.70
C LEU A 336 2.47 10.96 -16.10
N ARG A 337 1.50 11.11 -16.96
CA ARG A 337 1.50 10.85 -18.40
C ARG A 337 2.24 9.63 -18.91
N MET A 338 1.55 8.54 -18.99
CA MET A 338 1.96 7.47 -19.91
C MET A 338 1.61 7.76 -21.39
N SER A 339 0.65 8.67 -21.68
CA SER A 339 0.03 8.75 -23.03
C SER A 339 0.05 10.10 -23.73
N ARG A 340 0.45 11.23 -23.09
CA ARG A 340 0.24 12.56 -23.71
C ARG A 340 1.51 13.25 -24.23
N HIS A 341 1.46 13.65 -25.48
CA HIS A 341 2.50 14.43 -26.16
C HIS A 341 2.29 15.97 -26.07
N ASN A 342 1.20 16.45 -25.44
CA ASN A 342 0.90 17.88 -25.39
C ASN A 342 1.49 18.52 -24.14
N ILE A 343 2.23 19.61 -24.34
CA ILE A 343 2.73 20.50 -23.27
C ILE A 343 1.51 21.18 -22.64
N GLN A 344 1.18 20.83 -21.40
CA GLN A 344 0.14 21.53 -20.64
C GLN A 344 0.73 22.78 -19.96
N SER A 345 -0.16 23.68 -19.54
CA SER A 345 0.24 24.80 -18.70
C SER A 345 0.67 24.29 -17.32
N GLY A 346 1.58 25.01 -16.65
CA GLY A 346 2.03 24.68 -15.29
C GLY A 346 0.84 24.45 -14.33
N ILE A 347 -0.22 25.27 -14.43
CA ILE A 347 -1.45 25.15 -13.62
C ILE A 347 -2.16 23.81 -13.80
N ALA A 348 -2.23 23.28 -15.03
CA ALA A 348 -2.89 22.00 -15.28
C ALA A 348 -2.10 20.84 -14.65
N ILE A 349 -0.77 20.88 -14.68
CA ILE A 349 0.09 19.88 -14.03
C ILE A 349 -0.11 19.90 -12.50
N ILE A 350 -0.27 21.08 -11.94
CA ILE A 350 -0.51 21.29 -10.50
C ILE A 350 -1.84 20.67 -10.07
N GLU A 351 -2.92 20.98 -10.79
CA GLU A 351 -4.25 20.44 -10.47
C GLU A 351 -4.28 18.92 -10.57
N GLU A 352 -3.60 18.35 -11.55
CA GLU A 352 -3.47 16.89 -11.70
C GLU A 352 -2.70 16.28 -10.52
N ARG A 353 -1.62 16.91 -10.03
CA ARG A 353 -0.85 16.44 -8.87
C ARG A 353 -1.59 16.56 -7.54
N LYS A 354 -2.53 17.49 -7.38
CA LYS A 354 -3.31 17.63 -6.14
C LYS A 354 -4.02 16.34 -5.72
N THR A 355 -4.49 15.55 -6.66
CA THR A 355 -5.16 14.29 -6.35
C THR A 355 -4.15 13.27 -5.79
N LEU A 356 -2.98 13.15 -6.41
CA LEU A 356 -1.90 12.29 -5.93
C LEU A 356 -1.43 12.72 -4.53
N HIS A 357 -1.16 14.01 -4.32
CA HIS A 357 -0.75 14.54 -3.01
C HIS A 357 -1.79 14.28 -1.92
N ARG A 358 -3.09 14.39 -2.24
CA ARG A 358 -4.17 14.07 -1.30
C ARG A 358 -4.19 12.59 -0.93
N LEU A 359 -3.98 11.69 -1.90
CA LEU A 359 -3.88 10.24 -1.65
C LEU A 359 -2.64 9.93 -0.80
N ALA A 360 -1.49 10.46 -1.16
CA ALA A 360 -0.24 10.29 -0.41
C ALA A 360 -0.38 10.79 1.04
N LYS A 361 -0.96 11.98 1.25
CA LYS A 361 -1.23 12.53 2.58
C LYS A 361 -2.15 11.65 3.43
N ALA A 362 -3.19 11.09 2.82
CA ALA A 362 -4.08 10.17 3.53
C ALA A 362 -3.37 8.89 3.93
N LYS A 363 -2.52 8.35 3.04
CA LYS A 363 -1.71 7.16 3.30
C LYS A 363 -0.63 7.41 4.35
N ALA A 364 0.09 8.53 4.26
CA ALA A 364 1.13 8.93 5.21
C ALA A 364 0.61 8.92 6.66
N ARG A 365 -0.58 9.48 6.91
CA ARG A 365 -1.23 9.45 8.23
C ARG A 365 -1.53 8.03 8.73
N LEU A 366 -1.83 7.10 7.84
CA LEU A 366 -2.07 5.70 8.23
C LEU A 366 -0.76 4.97 8.51
N MET A 367 0.32 5.30 7.77
CA MET A 367 1.67 4.79 8.03
C MET A 367 2.22 5.33 9.36
N GLU A 368 2.01 6.61 9.67
CA GLU A 368 2.34 7.23 10.95
C GLU A 368 1.72 6.47 12.12
N VAL A 369 0.40 6.24 12.09
CA VAL A 369 -0.28 5.44 13.11
C VAL A 369 0.27 4.01 13.21
N ALA A 370 0.60 3.39 12.07
CA ALA A 370 1.15 2.03 12.07
C ALA A 370 2.54 2.00 12.72
N GLU A 371 3.40 2.97 12.43
CA GLU A 371 4.73 3.04 13.01
C GLU A 371 4.71 3.39 14.50
N GLU A 372 3.81 4.28 14.94
CA GLU A 372 3.60 4.55 16.37
C GLU A 372 3.15 3.29 17.14
N LEU A 373 2.31 2.45 16.52
CA LEU A 373 1.94 1.16 17.10
C LEU A 373 3.13 0.20 17.21
N ILE A 374 4.05 0.21 16.22
CA ILE A 374 5.30 -0.57 16.30
C ILE A 374 6.09 -0.17 17.56
N PHE A 375 6.36 1.13 17.73
CA PHE A 375 7.10 1.62 18.91
C PHE A 375 6.34 1.39 20.22
N THR A 376 5.00 1.46 20.19
CA THR A 376 4.17 1.16 21.36
C THR A 376 4.33 -0.29 21.80
N TYR A 377 4.31 -1.26 20.88
CA TYR A 377 4.51 -2.66 21.22
C TYR A 377 5.98 -2.96 21.58
N ALA A 378 6.93 -2.37 20.85
CA ALA A 378 8.35 -2.51 21.15
C ALA A 378 8.68 -2.00 22.57
N ALA A 379 8.15 -0.84 22.95
CA ALA A 379 8.31 -0.29 24.30
C ALA A 379 7.73 -1.22 25.38
N ARG A 380 6.58 -1.84 25.13
CA ARG A 380 5.98 -2.81 26.08
C ARG A 380 6.84 -4.05 26.30
N PHE A 381 7.54 -4.54 25.27
CA PHE A 381 8.51 -5.63 25.43
C PHE A 381 9.67 -5.24 26.35
N MET A 382 10.04 -3.96 26.36
CA MET A 382 11.11 -3.40 27.16
C MET A 382 10.63 -2.86 28.52
N ASP A 383 9.39 -3.18 28.94
CA ASP A 383 8.73 -2.65 30.15
C ASP A 383 8.72 -1.11 30.20
N MET A 384 8.47 -0.50 29.04
CA MET A 384 8.42 0.94 28.84
C MET A 384 7.09 1.34 28.20
N ARG A 385 6.81 2.65 28.18
CA ARG A 385 5.69 3.26 27.48
C ARG A 385 6.24 4.19 26.39
N TRP A 386 5.68 4.09 25.20
CA TRP A 386 5.91 5.05 24.11
C TRP A 386 5.34 6.42 24.49
N ALA A 387 6.14 7.47 24.36
CA ALA A 387 5.79 8.87 24.62
C ALA A 387 6.37 9.82 23.56
N GLY A 388 6.88 9.25 22.45
CA GLY A 388 7.42 9.99 21.32
C GLY A 388 6.36 10.30 20.27
N GLU A 389 6.84 10.74 19.11
CA GLU A 389 6.02 11.11 17.97
C GLU A 389 6.72 10.68 16.68
N VAL A 390 5.91 10.19 15.71
CA VAL A 390 6.37 9.87 14.37
C VAL A 390 5.64 10.79 13.40
N ASN A 391 6.37 11.53 12.59
CA ASN A 391 5.82 12.51 11.67
C ASN A 391 6.23 12.21 10.23
N TYR A 392 5.26 11.81 9.42
CA TYR A 392 5.38 11.74 7.97
C TYR A 392 5.10 13.11 7.35
N ALA A 393 5.75 13.42 6.25
CA ALA A 393 5.47 14.68 5.56
C ALA A 393 4.00 14.73 5.14
N THR A 394 3.37 15.87 5.38
CA THR A 394 1.97 16.12 4.99
C THR A 394 1.85 17.22 3.95
N ASP A 395 2.93 17.91 3.65
CA ASP A 395 3.03 18.95 2.64
C ASP A 395 3.98 18.55 1.52
N TYR A 396 3.43 17.91 0.50
CA TYR A 396 4.15 17.45 -0.69
C TYR A 396 4.35 18.57 -1.73
N GLU A 397 3.62 19.70 -1.59
CA GLU A 397 3.78 20.86 -2.46
C GLU A 397 5.07 21.61 -2.11
N ALA A 398 5.53 21.49 -0.86
CA ALA A 398 6.73 22.16 -0.36
C ALA A 398 8.02 21.66 -1.02
N HIS A 399 8.05 20.47 -1.53
CA HIS A 399 9.26 19.83 -2.08
C HIS A 399 9.48 20.05 -3.59
N ASP A 400 8.48 20.53 -4.35
CA ASP A 400 8.68 20.91 -5.75
C ASP A 400 9.18 22.37 -5.86
N THR A 401 10.49 22.54 -5.71
CA THR A 401 11.17 23.85 -5.78
C THR A 401 10.83 24.62 -7.08
N ASN A 402 10.76 23.92 -8.20
CA ASN A 402 10.44 24.52 -9.49
C ASN A 402 8.99 25.01 -9.55
N TYR A 403 8.09 24.24 -8.95
CA TYR A 403 6.68 24.60 -8.83
C TYR A 403 6.50 25.87 -7.97
N ARG A 404 7.07 25.90 -6.77
CA ARG A 404 6.98 27.07 -5.88
C ARG A 404 7.55 28.33 -6.54
N ILE A 405 8.69 28.22 -7.22
CA ILE A 405 9.27 29.33 -7.98
C ILE A 405 8.33 29.79 -9.12
N ALA A 406 7.64 28.87 -9.80
CA ALA A 406 6.68 29.23 -10.85
C ALA A 406 5.46 29.96 -10.28
N VAL A 407 4.87 29.44 -9.18
CA VAL A 407 3.75 30.09 -8.46
C VAL A 407 4.16 31.48 -7.97
N TYR A 408 5.36 31.66 -7.43
CA TYR A 408 5.85 32.94 -6.97
C TYR A 408 6.02 33.96 -8.12
N LYS A 409 6.53 33.52 -9.27
CA LYS A 409 6.60 34.37 -10.46
C LYS A 409 5.22 34.83 -10.93
N GLU A 410 4.23 33.94 -10.93
CA GLU A 410 2.85 34.28 -11.31
C GLU A 410 2.20 35.20 -10.27
N SER A 411 2.38 34.93 -8.97
CA SER A 411 1.86 35.78 -7.89
C SER A 411 2.45 37.20 -7.93
N LYS A 412 3.73 37.33 -8.22
CA LYS A 412 4.40 38.61 -8.41
C LYS A 412 3.87 39.39 -9.63
N ALA A 413 3.49 38.67 -10.70
CA ALA A 413 2.87 39.26 -11.87
C ALA A 413 1.45 39.78 -11.63
N LEU A 414 0.70 39.12 -10.70
CA LEU A 414 -0.66 39.52 -10.33
C LEU A 414 -0.72 40.70 -9.37
N VAL A 415 0.30 40.88 -8.53
CA VAL A 415 0.36 41.96 -7.51
C VAL A 415 1.72 42.66 -7.63
N PRO A 416 1.92 43.42 -8.71
CA PRO A 416 3.17 44.15 -8.91
C PRO A 416 3.34 45.26 -7.85
N GLU A 417 4.57 45.43 -7.35
CA GLU A 417 4.99 46.50 -6.42
C GLU A 417 4.41 46.42 -4.99
N ASN A 418 4.03 45.24 -4.50
CA ASN A 418 3.64 45.10 -3.09
C ASN A 418 4.84 44.62 -2.26
N SER A 419 5.39 45.49 -1.42
CA SER A 419 6.57 45.21 -0.60
C SER A 419 6.36 44.04 0.38
N ILE A 420 5.15 43.84 0.88
CA ILE A 420 4.80 42.71 1.79
C ILE A 420 4.83 41.38 1.03
N VAL A 421 4.19 41.34 -0.15
CA VAL A 421 4.17 40.13 -0.99
C VAL A 421 5.58 39.74 -1.44
N ASP A 422 6.39 40.73 -1.85
CA ASP A 422 7.79 40.49 -2.23
C ASP A 422 8.63 39.99 -1.04
N ALA A 423 8.38 40.46 0.17
CA ALA A 423 9.08 40.02 1.38
C ALA A 423 8.71 38.56 1.74
N ILE A 424 7.42 38.21 1.70
CA ILE A 424 6.94 36.84 1.95
C ILE A 424 7.53 35.88 0.93
N ILE A 425 7.44 36.20 -0.36
CA ILE A 425 7.97 35.38 -1.45
C ILE A 425 9.47 35.15 -1.30
N THR A 426 10.23 36.22 -0.96
CA THR A 426 11.68 36.12 -0.83
C THR A 426 12.07 35.27 0.38
N LYS A 427 11.36 35.40 1.50
CA LYS A 427 11.57 34.54 2.69
C LYS A 427 11.32 33.06 2.37
N ASP A 428 10.24 32.77 1.66
CA ASP A 428 9.95 31.40 1.25
C ASP A 428 10.97 30.83 0.25
N ILE A 429 11.48 31.67 -0.67
CA ILE A 429 12.57 31.26 -1.57
C ILE A 429 13.85 30.92 -0.79
N ILE A 430 14.18 31.72 0.25
CA ILE A 430 15.31 31.45 1.14
C ILE A 430 15.14 30.10 1.80
N ARG A 431 13.98 29.77 2.35
CA ARG A 431 13.66 28.46 2.94
C ARG A 431 13.85 27.30 1.99
N ILE A 432 13.57 27.50 0.71
CA ILE A 432 13.70 26.47 -0.32
C ILE A 432 15.16 26.24 -0.73
N LEU A 433 15.95 27.30 -0.80
CA LEU A 433 17.30 27.26 -1.37
C LEU A 433 18.41 27.13 -0.32
N ALA A 434 18.15 27.48 0.93
CA ALA A 434 19.14 27.40 1.99
C ALA A 434 19.20 25.99 2.58
N PRO A 435 20.38 25.48 2.94
CA PRO A 435 20.51 24.26 3.74
C PRO A 435 19.82 24.40 5.09
N ASP A 436 19.16 23.37 5.58
CA ASP A 436 18.34 23.39 6.82
C ASP A 436 19.04 24.00 8.03
N GLU A 437 20.33 23.77 8.19
CA GLU A 437 21.13 24.27 9.32
C GLU A 437 21.36 25.81 9.28
N SER A 438 21.17 26.45 8.14
CA SER A 438 21.47 27.88 7.93
C SER A 438 20.26 28.75 7.59
N VAL A 439 19.08 28.15 7.43
CA VAL A 439 17.84 28.86 7.01
C VAL A 439 17.56 30.06 7.92
N GLY A 440 17.59 29.86 9.24
CA GLY A 440 17.31 30.93 10.21
C GLY A 440 18.28 32.12 10.10
N GLN A 441 19.55 31.84 9.80
CA GLN A 441 20.56 32.90 9.62
C GLN A 441 20.31 33.72 8.34
N TYR A 442 19.94 33.05 7.25
CA TYR A 442 19.63 33.75 5.99
C TYR A 442 18.31 34.52 6.08
N GLU A 443 17.30 33.99 6.77
CA GLU A 443 16.05 34.74 7.01
C GLU A 443 16.29 35.98 7.84
N GLN A 444 17.06 35.89 8.91
CA GLN A 444 17.39 37.03 9.75
C GLN A 444 18.20 38.09 9.01
N ALA A 445 19.20 37.67 8.23
CA ALA A 445 19.97 38.55 7.38
C ALA A 445 19.09 39.28 6.34
N TYR A 446 18.12 38.54 5.78
CA TYR A 446 17.16 39.16 4.84
C TYR A 446 16.24 40.18 5.51
N ILE A 447 15.67 39.87 6.68
CA ILE A 447 14.82 40.80 7.46
C ILE A 447 15.57 42.09 7.79
N GLU A 448 16.87 42.00 8.06
CA GLU A 448 17.72 43.20 8.31
C GLU A 448 17.85 44.11 7.08
N THR A 449 17.74 43.55 5.86
CA THR A 449 17.83 44.33 4.60
C THR A 449 16.53 45.05 4.23
N ILE A 450 15.39 44.72 4.86
CA ILE A 450 14.10 45.32 4.57
C ILE A 450 14.09 46.79 5.02
N GLN A 451 13.84 47.70 4.08
CA GLN A 451 13.84 49.15 4.33
C GLN A 451 12.51 49.66 4.88
N ASP A 452 11.39 49.02 4.55
CA ASP A 452 10.07 49.39 5.03
C ASP A 452 9.86 48.95 6.48
N PRO A 453 9.71 49.88 7.44
CA PRO A 453 9.61 49.54 8.86
C PRO A 453 8.38 48.70 9.19
N THR A 454 7.28 48.89 8.47
CA THR A 454 6.04 48.13 8.70
C THR A 454 6.19 46.67 8.26
N VAL A 455 6.83 46.44 7.12
CA VAL A 455 7.12 45.11 6.60
C VAL A 455 8.13 44.38 7.49
N LYS A 456 9.16 45.12 7.94
CA LYS A 456 10.19 44.61 8.84
C LYS A 456 9.61 44.17 10.17
N GLU A 457 8.72 44.95 10.76
CA GLU A 457 8.05 44.62 12.02
C GLU A 457 7.17 43.35 11.91
N LEU A 458 6.37 43.26 10.82
CA LEU A 458 5.55 42.07 10.54
C LEU A 458 6.41 40.79 10.39
N MET A 459 7.50 40.85 9.64
CA MET A 459 8.40 39.74 9.41
C MET A 459 9.14 39.30 10.69
N THR A 460 9.49 40.25 11.56
CA THR A 460 10.13 39.99 12.84
C THR A 460 9.17 39.31 13.80
N GLN A 461 7.91 39.77 13.91
CA GLN A 461 6.89 39.18 14.76
C GLN A 461 6.56 37.75 14.31
N GLU A 462 6.49 37.46 13.01
CA GLU A 462 6.27 36.13 12.49
C GLU A 462 7.45 35.18 12.85
N ASN A 463 8.69 35.66 12.74
CA ASN A 463 9.87 34.86 13.11
C ASN A 463 9.92 34.55 14.61
N GLU A 464 9.57 35.52 15.46
CA GLU A 464 9.50 35.32 16.90
C GLU A 464 8.40 34.34 17.29
N GLN A 465 7.25 34.32 16.60
CA GLN A 465 6.18 33.34 16.81
C GLN A 465 6.59 31.93 16.38
N VAL A 466 7.33 31.78 15.31
CA VAL A 466 7.86 30.48 14.87
C VAL A 466 8.91 29.97 15.86
N LEU A 467 9.86 30.82 16.26
CA LEU A 467 10.87 30.50 17.26
C LEU A 467 10.27 30.20 18.65
N SER A 468 9.20 30.89 19.06
CA SER A 468 8.51 30.63 20.33
C SER A 468 7.69 29.34 20.29
N ARG A 469 7.16 28.92 19.13
CA ARG A 469 6.54 27.61 18.95
C ARG A 469 7.56 26.48 19.05
N ASP A 470 8.73 26.65 18.45
CA ASP A 470 9.81 25.66 18.52
C ASP A 470 10.48 25.60 19.90
N LEU A 471 10.50 26.72 20.65
CA LEU A 471 11.01 26.79 22.04
C LEU A 471 9.93 26.50 23.09
N GLY A 472 8.65 26.75 22.78
CA GLY A 472 7.50 26.53 23.69
C GLY A 472 7.18 25.07 23.97
N SER A 473 7.77 24.13 23.23
CA SER A 473 7.68 22.70 23.51
C SER A 473 8.63 22.23 24.63
N GLN A 474 9.40 23.12 25.25
CA GLN A 474 10.43 22.74 26.25
C GLN A 474 10.23 23.20 27.70
N ILE A 475 9.14 23.88 28.07
CA ILE A 475 8.93 24.25 29.47
C ILE A 475 7.46 24.07 29.87
N PRO A 476 7.12 23.19 30.83
CA PRO A 476 5.83 23.24 31.53
C PRO A 476 5.91 24.38 32.54
N SER A 477 5.16 25.45 32.35
CA SER A 477 4.93 26.44 33.39
C SER A 477 3.88 25.92 34.38
N GLU A 478 4.35 25.65 35.59
CA GLU A 478 3.51 25.64 36.79
C GLU A 478 2.92 27.04 37.01
N GLN A 479 1.69 27.04 37.57
CA GLN A 479 0.94 28.15 38.17
C GLN A 479 0.10 29.02 37.21
N GLU A 480 -1.22 28.82 37.24
CA GLU A 480 -2.14 29.67 38.04
C GLU A 480 -3.52 29.03 38.03
N GLU A 481 -3.90 28.52 39.23
CA GLU A 481 -5.31 28.30 39.61
C GLU A 481 -5.97 29.68 39.82
N GLU A 482 -6.90 30.06 38.97
CA GLU A 482 -7.92 31.07 39.31
C GLU A 482 -9.31 30.43 39.28
N GLU A 483 -9.90 30.46 40.48
CA GLU A 483 -11.31 30.19 40.78
C GLU A 483 -12.22 30.98 39.84
N TYR A 484 -13.18 30.30 39.23
CA TYR A 484 -14.43 30.93 38.80
C TYR A 484 -15.61 30.13 39.38
N GLU A 485 -16.19 30.74 40.43
CA GLU A 485 -17.52 30.39 40.93
C GLU A 485 -18.60 30.81 39.92
N GLY A 486 -19.54 29.90 39.72
CA GLY A 486 -20.97 30.07 39.65
C GLY A 486 -21.60 30.89 38.53
N GLU A 487 -22.42 30.21 37.73
CA GLU A 487 -23.84 30.60 37.61
C GLU A 487 -24.66 29.48 36.96
N GLU A 488 -25.71 29.12 37.67
CA GLU A 488 -26.78 28.21 37.23
C GLU A 488 -27.61 28.85 36.11
N GLY A 489 -28.11 28.03 35.18
CA GLY A 489 -29.15 28.54 34.28
C GLY A 489 -29.66 27.58 33.22
N SER A 490 -30.68 26.83 33.59
CA SER A 490 -31.91 26.57 32.81
C SER A 490 -31.88 25.56 31.65
N ALA A 491 -32.65 24.55 31.90
CA ALA A 491 -33.23 23.52 31.04
C ALA A 491 -33.81 24.02 29.70
N TYR A 492 -33.64 23.18 28.67
CA TYR A 492 -34.69 22.97 27.66
C TYR A 492 -34.73 21.49 27.29
N ALA A 493 -35.82 20.86 27.74
CA ALA A 493 -36.27 19.58 27.21
C ALA A 493 -37.03 19.84 25.90
N GLY A 494 -36.76 19.06 24.91
CA GLY A 494 -37.51 19.03 23.66
C GLY A 494 -37.63 17.60 23.17
N ASP A 495 -38.79 17.04 23.41
CA ASP A 495 -39.29 15.79 22.83
C ASP A 495 -39.20 15.80 21.30
N LEU A 496 -38.79 14.71 20.71
CA LEU A 496 -39.13 14.36 19.32
C LEU A 496 -39.48 12.88 19.23
N ASP A 497 -40.77 12.67 19.10
CA ASP A 497 -41.44 11.42 18.79
C ASP A 497 -41.04 10.83 17.42
N SER A 498 -40.98 9.53 17.45
CA SER A 498 -41.39 8.54 16.44
C SER A 498 -41.47 8.94 14.95
N VAL A 499 -40.64 8.29 14.12
CA VAL A 499 -41.00 8.00 12.74
C VAL A 499 -40.81 6.50 12.45
N THR A 500 -41.90 5.92 12.04
CA THR A 500 -42.17 4.53 11.71
C THR A 500 -41.43 4.04 10.49
N ALA A 501 -41.05 2.76 10.55
CA ALA A 501 -40.54 1.96 9.43
C ALA A 501 -41.51 1.92 8.24
N SER A 502 -40.96 1.94 7.03
CA SER A 502 -41.64 1.50 5.82
C SER A 502 -40.81 0.44 5.08
N ASP A 503 -41.43 -0.72 4.90
CA ASP A 503 -40.96 -1.86 4.14
C ASP A 503 -40.70 -1.51 2.67
N GLY A 504 -39.56 -1.95 2.14
CA GLY A 504 -39.24 -1.98 0.71
C GLY A 504 -38.79 -3.38 0.28
N PRO A 505 -39.09 -3.83 -0.93
CA PRO A 505 -39.10 -5.23 -1.33
C PRO A 505 -37.71 -5.82 -1.55
N GLY A 506 -37.57 -7.10 -1.17
CA GLY A 506 -36.37 -7.89 -1.28
C GLY A 506 -35.93 -8.16 -2.74
N VAL A 507 -34.61 -8.06 -2.92
CA VAL A 507 -33.92 -8.49 -4.17
C VAL A 507 -33.44 -9.93 -3.95
N PRO A 508 -33.65 -10.86 -4.90
CA PRO A 508 -33.22 -12.25 -4.76
C PRO A 508 -31.70 -12.39 -4.92
N ILE A 509 -31.08 -13.07 -3.97
CA ILE A 509 -29.68 -13.46 -3.99
C ILE A 509 -29.51 -14.62 -4.98
N ILE A 510 -28.83 -14.37 -6.10
CA ILE A 510 -28.39 -15.43 -7.02
C ILE A 510 -27.06 -15.97 -6.49
N ASN A 511 -27.09 -17.20 -6.01
CA ASN A 511 -25.96 -17.95 -5.53
C ASN A 511 -25.30 -18.68 -6.72
N THR A 512 -24.18 -18.16 -7.24
CA THR A 512 -23.31 -18.83 -8.21
C THR A 512 -21.88 -18.86 -7.68
N GLY A 513 -21.60 -19.78 -6.73
CA GLY A 513 -20.25 -20.12 -6.34
C GLY A 513 -19.67 -21.17 -7.30
N PRO A 514 -18.39 -21.10 -7.69
CA PRO A 514 -17.74 -22.14 -8.47
C PRO A 514 -17.51 -23.40 -7.62
N SER A 515 -17.64 -24.56 -8.24
CA SER A 515 -17.55 -25.86 -7.61
C SER A 515 -16.12 -26.19 -7.13
N TYR A 516 -16.04 -26.95 -6.05
CA TYR A 516 -14.83 -27.44 -5.35
C TYR A 516 -13.77 -28.11 -6.25
N GLU A 517 -14.17 -28.62 -7.41
CA GLU A 517 -13.29 -29.28 -8.39
C GLU A 517 -12.35 -28.30 -9.14
N THR A 518 -12.70 -27.00 -9.20
CA THR A 518 -11.89 -25.99 -9.88
C THR A 518 -10.68 -25.56 -9.02
N GLU A 519 -10.80 -25.63 -7.70
CA GLU A 519 -9.73 -25.24 -6.77
C GLU A 519 -8.62 -26.28 -6.69
N GLN A 520 -8.95 -27.57 -6.75
CA GLN A 520 -7.94 -28.63 -6.77
C GLN A 520 -7.09 -28.61 -8.04
N ALA A 521 -7.67 -28.21 -9.17
CA ALA A 521 -6.93 -28.11 -10.44
C ALA A 521 -5.90 -26.96 -10.42
N ILE A 522 -6.16 -25.89 -9.69
CA ILE A 522 -5.25 -24.73 -9.56
C ILE A 522 -4.08 -25.07 -8.62
N ALA A 523 -4.35 -25.74 -7.51
CA ALA A 523 -3.31 -26.15 -6.55
C ALA A 523 -2.33 -27.17 -7.16
N VAL A 524 -2.81 -28.11 -7.96
CA VAL A 524 -1.98 -29.11 -8.63
C VAL A 524 -1.08 -28.48 -9.71
N GLN A 525 -1.53 -27.47 -10.43
CA GLN A 525 -0.70 -26.78 -11.43
C GLN A 525 0.40 -25.90 -10.82
N LEU A 526 0.17 -25.29 -9.66
CA LEU A 526 1.18 -24.51 -8.94
C LEU A 526 2.31 -25.41 -8.41
N ASN A 527 1.99 -26.61 -7.95
CA ASN A 527 2.99 -27.56 -7.46
C ASN A 527 3.88 -28.14 -8.56
N HIS A 528 3.36 -28.31 -9.78
CA HIS A 528 4.19 -28.78 -10.92
C HIS A 528 5.17 -27.72 -11.45
N MET A 529 4.92 -26.44 -11.23
CA MET A 529 5.84 -25.37 -11.66
C MET A 529 7.00 -25.14 -10.69
N ASN A 530 6.86 -25.51 -9.40
CA ASN A 530 7.92 -25.38 -8.40
C ASN A 530 8.85 -26.62 -8.31
N ALA A 531 8.46 -27.76 -8.85
CA ALA A 531 9.24 -28.99 -8.82
C ALA A 531 10.33 -29.09 -9.93
N GLY A 532 10.54 -28.05 -10.73
CA GLY A 532 11.47 -28.00 -11.86
C GLY A 532 12.63 -27.00 -11.70
N ARG A 533 13.03 -26.69 -10.47
CA ARG A 533 14.26 -25.95 -10.19
C ARG A 533 15.14 -26.67 -9.20
#